data_865434be47b7b892b9ed41f95242d039
#
_entry.id   865434be47b7b892b9ed41f95242d039
#
_cell.length_a   1.000
_cell.length_b   1.000
_cell.length_c   1.000
_cell.angle_alpha   90.00
_cell.angle_beta   90.00
_cell.angle_gamma   90.00
#
_symmetry.space_group_name_H-M   'P 1'
#
loop_
_entity.id
_entity.type
_entity.pdbx_description
1 polymer ?
#
loop_
_entity_poly.entity_id
_entity_poly.type
_entity_poly.pdbx_seq_one_letter_code
_entity_poly.pdbx_strand_id
1 'polypeptide(L)'
;MKGGEASAEAEFDDFYRSTAQRVVHLVYASTGDLELARDSTQEAFARAWQRWDQVRATDEPGAWVRTVARRIAISAWRKDTNRSKVMERHGETRAPAGPTEDRVAVVAALRTLGPDVRETLALHYLTDMSVEEISRQTGTPPGTIKARLHRGRAQLAKILADKEAHDD
;
A
#
# COMPACT_ATOMS: atom_id res chain seq x y z
N MET A 1 37.00 -11.90 -2.56
CA MET A 1 35.60 -11.98 -2.99
C MET A 1 34.57 -11.93 -1.85
N LYS A 2 34.94 -12.11 -0.58
CA LYS A 2 33.99 -12.02 0.56
C LYS A 2 33.61 -10.59 1.03
N GLY A 3 34.32 -9.55 0.60
CA GLY A 3 34.05 -8.17 1.04
C GLY A 3 32.85 -7.49 0.35
N GLY A 4 32.49 -7.91 -0.86
CA GLY A 4 31.39 -7.33 -1.62
C GLY A 4 30.02 -7.85 -1.19
N GLU A 5 29.93 -9.11 -0.77
CA GLU A 5 28.67 -9.73 -0.30
C GLU A 5 28.27 -9.17 1.06
N ALA A 6 29.20 -9.06 2.00
CA ALA A 6 28.95 -8.45 3.31
C ALA A 6 28.52 -6.96 3.20
N SER A 7 29.03 -6.24 2.20
CA SER A 7 28.62 -4.85 1.93
C SER A 7 27.21 -4.77 1.34
N ALA A 8 26.85 -5.68 0.42
CA ALA A 8 25.53 -5.72 -0.18
C ALA A 8 24.44 -6.14 0.83
N GLU A 9 24.77 -7.07 1.73
CA GLU A 9 23.91 -7.48 2.83
C GLU A 9 23.60 -6.32 3.80
N ALA A 10 24.62 -5.61 4.23
CA ALA A 10 24.45 -4.45 5.13
C ALA A 10 23.65 -3.33 4.46
N GLU A 11 23.91 -3.04 3.19
CA GLU A 11 23.16 -2.06 2.41
C GLU A 11 21.67 -2.45 2.27
N PHE A 12 21.39 -3.72 2.00
CA PHE A 12 20.03 -4.21 1.91
C PHE A 12 19.31 -4.16 3.26
N ASP A 13 19.98 -4.52 4.35
CA ASP A 13 19.42 -4.44 5.70
C ASP A 13 19.00 -3.01 6.07
N ASP A 14 19.84 -2.03 5.77
CA ASP A 14 19.54 -0.62 6.01
C ASP A 14 18.37 -0.15 5.12
N PHE A 15 18.34 -0.57 3.87
CA PHE A 15 17.24 -0.32 2.97
C PHE A 15 15.94 -0.94 3.47
N TYR A 16 15.97 -2.20 3.90
CA TYR A 16 14.81 -2.89 4.47
C TYR A 16 14.27 -2.14 5.70
N ARG A 17 15.14 -1.85 6.68
CA ARG A 17 14.74 -1.18 7.93
C ARG A 17 14.12 0.20 7.69
N SER A 18 14.65 0.95 6.75
CA SER A 18 14.15 2.30 6.44
C SER A 18 12.86 2.31 5.62
N THR A 19 12.57 1.24 4.85
CA THR A 19 11.53 1.27 3.81
C THR A 19 10.36 0.34 4.11
N ALA A 20 10.58 -0.83 4.75
CA ALA A 20 9.58 -1.89 4.88
C ALA A 20 8.28 -1.43 5.53
N GLN A 21 8.37 -0.67 6.63
CA GLN A 21 7.20 -0.16 7.35
C GLN A 21 6.30 0.73 6.47
N ARG A 22 6.90 1.59 5.65
CA ARG A 22 6.15 2.46 4.72
C ARG A 22 5.43 1.65 3.66
N VAL A 23 6.06 0.58 3.15
CA VAL A 23 5.44 -0.32 2.16
C VAL A 23 4.27 -1.07 2.78
N VAL A 24 4.40 -1.60 4.00
CA VAL A 24 3.29 -2.24 4.73
C VAL A 24 2.12 -1.26 4.89
N HIS A 25 2.38 -0.03 5.33
CA HIS A 25 1.32 0.96 5.51
C HIS A 25 0.61 1.30 4.20
N LEU A 26 1.35 1.43 3.10
CA LEU A 26 0.78 1.69 1.79
C LEU A 26 -0.15 0.55 1.35
N VAL A 27 0.31 -0.68 1.43
CA VAL A 27 -0.49 -1.85 1.02
C VAL A 27 -1.70 -2.01 1.94
N TYR A 28 -1.52 -1.82 3.26
CA TYR A 28 -2.61 -1.86 4.23
C TYR A 28 -3.68 -0.79 3.94
N ALA A 29 -3.28 0.45 3.70
CA ALA A 29 -4.22 1.51 3.35
C ALA A 29 -4.98 1.21 2.04
N SER A 30 -4.32 0.53 1.09
CA SER A 30 -4.93 0.16 -0.20
C SER A 30 -5.88 -1.02 -0.11
N THR A 31 -5.58 -2.01 0.75
CA THR A 31 -6.34 -3.27 0.84
C THR A 31 -7.25 -3.35 2.06
N GLY A 32 -6.88 -2.68 3.16
CA GLY A 32 -7.51 -2.81 4.46
C GLY A 32 -7.19 -4.13 5.18
N ASP A 33 -6.24 -4.91 4.66
CA ASP A 33 -5.81 -6.19 5.21
C ASP A 33 -4.34 -6.11 5.61
N LEU A 34 -4.07 -6.15 6.94
CA LEU A 34 -2.73 -6.00 7.46
C LEU A 34 -1.87 -7.25 7.24
N GLU A 35 -2.45 -8.44 7.28
CA GLU A 35 -1.72 -9.67 7.02
C GLU A 35 -1.30 -9.75 5.55
N LEU A 36 -2.23 -9.49 4.65
CA LEU A 36 -1.91 -9.38 3.23
C LEU A 36 -0.85 -8.31 2.95
N ALA A 37 -0.89 -7.17 3.65
CA ALA A 37 0.10 -6.11 3.50
C ALA A 37 1.49 -6.56 3.96
N ARG A 38 1.59 -7.25 5.09
CA ARG A 38 2.85 -7.81 5.60
C ARG A 38 3.41 -8.86 4.66
N ASP A 39 2.61 -9.84 4.27
CA ASP A 39 3.02 -10.93 3.39
C ASP A 39 3.47 -10.43 2.02
N SER A 40 2.69 -9.51 1.42
CA SER A 40 3.05 -8.91 0.13
C SER A 40 4.33 -8.08 0.21
N THR A 41 4.56 -7.40 1.33
CA THR A 41 5.78 -6.63 1.57
C THR A 41 6.98 -7.57 1.73
N GLN A 42 6.88 -8.61 2.55
CA GLN A 42 7.95 -9.59 2.72
C GLN A 42 8.34 -10.26 1.39
N GLU A 43 7.37 -10.70 0.62
CA GLU A 43 7.60 -11.30 -0.69
C GLU A 43 8.27 -10.29 -1.67
N ALA A 44 7.86 -9.01 -1.63
CA ALA A 44 8.48 -8.00 -2.47
C ALA A 44 9.95 -7.76 -2.09
N PHE A 45 10.28 -7.73 -0.80
CA PHE A 45 11.67 -7.61 -0.35
C PHE A 45 12.49 -8.87 -0.64
N ALA A 46 11.92 -10.08 -0.53
CA ALA A 46 12.59 -11.31 -0.93
C ALA A 46 12.98 -11.30 -2.42
N ARG A 47 12.06 -10.82 -3.27
CA ARG A 47 12.35 -10.62 -4.71
C ARG A 47 13.38 -9.51 -4.96
N ALA A 48 13.36 -8.45 -4.17
CA ALA A 48 14.36 -7.39 -4.24
C ALA A 48 15.76 -7.91 -3.89
N TRP A 49 15.87 -8.74 -2.84
CA TRP A 49 17.12 -9.37 -2.45
C TRP A 49 17.69 -10.27 -3.56
N GLN A 50 16.85 -11.10 -4.16
CA GLN A 50 17.27 -11.97 -5.28
C GLN A 50 17.83 -11.20 -6.49
N ARG A 51 17.49 -9.91 -6.60
CA ARG A 51 17.89 -9.02 -7.70
C ARG A 51 18.52 -7.73 -7.20
N TRP A 52 19.16 -7.79 -6.02
CA TRP A 52 19.58 -6.58 -5.32
C TRP A 52 20.47 -5.69 -6.15
N ASP A 53 21.43 -6.25 -6.88
CA ASP A 53 22.31 -5.47 -7.77
C ASP A 53 21.55 -4.68 -8.83
N GLN A 54 20.44 -5.20 -9.31
CA GLN A 54 19.59 -4.51 -10.28
C GLN A 54 18.70 -3.47 -9.60
N VAL A 55 18.12 -3.82 -8.44
CA VAL A 55 17.19 -2.95 -7.71
C VAL A 55 17.93 -1.74 -7.15
N ARG A 56 19.08 -1.92 -6.50
CA ARG A 56 19.88 -0.81 -5.95
C ARG A 56 20.43 0.13 -7.02
N ALA A 57 20.61 -0.36 -8.25
CA ALA A 57 21.05 0.45 -9.38
C ALA A 57 19.92 1.30 -10.00
N THR A 58 18.68 1.13 -9.58
CA THR A 58 17.58 2.00 -10.02
C THR A 58 17.62 3.34 -9.32
N ASP A 59 17.04 4.37 -9.94
CA ASP A 59 16.98 5.71 -9.34
C ASP A 59 16.20 5.72 -8.01
N GLU A 60 15.26 4.80 -7.84
CA GLU A 60 14.39 4.73 -6.65
C GLU A 60 14.07 3.28 -6.27
N PRO A 61 14.95 2.58 -5.53
CA PRO A 61 14.74 1.21 -5.08
C PRO A 61 13.43 1.02 -4.29
N GLY A 62 13.05 2.01 -3.49
CA GLY A 62 11.79 2.00 -2.73
C GLY A 62 10.56 1.98 -3.63
N ALA A 63 10.56 2.66 -4.78
CA ALA A 63 9.47 2.63 -5.75
C ALA A 63 9.33 1.24 -6.38
N TRP A 64 10.44 0.58 -6.66
CA TRP A 64 10.44 -0.79 -7.18
C TRP A 64 9.73 -1.74 -6.21
N VAL A 65 10.11 -1.73 -4.92
CA VAL A 65 9.51 -2.60 -3.89
C VAL A 65 8.02 -2.26 -3.69
N ARG A 66 7.66 -0.98 -3.62
CA ARG A 66 6.25 -0.56 -3.52
C ARG A 66 5.40 -1.12 -4.66
N THR A 67 5.93 -1.03 -5.89
CA THR A 67 5.25 -1.54 -7.09
C THR A 67 5.04 -3.05 -7.03
N VAL A 68 6.08 -3.79 -6.62
CA VAL A 68 6.01 -5.26 -6.52
C VAL A 68 5.04 -5.68 -5.41
N ALA A 69 5.16 -5.11 -4.21
CA ALA A 69 4.27 -5.41 -3.09
C ALA A 69 2.79 -5.14 -3.45
N ARG A 70 2.52 -3.99 -4.07
CA ARG A 70 1.19 -3.65 -4.55
C ARG A 70 0.65 -4.67 -5.57
N ARG A 71 1.45 -5.08 -6.56
CA ARG A 71 1.03 -6.07 -7.56
C ARG A 71 0.70 -7.42 -6.93
N ILE A 72 1.49 -7.86 -5.97
CA ILE A 72 1.25 -9.08 -5.21
C ILE A 72 -0.07 -8.97 -4.46
N ALA A 73 -0.27 -7.89 -3.72
CA ALA A 73 -1.48 -7.66 -2.94
C ALA A 73 -2.75 -7.60 -3.81
N ILE A 74 -2.71 -6.89 -4.94
CA ILE A 74 -3.84 -6.83 -5.87
C ILE A 74 -4.14 -8.20 -6.47
N SER A 75 -3.12 -8.98 -6.84
CA SER A 75 -3.29 -10.32 -7.38
C SER A 75 -3.95 -11.25 -6.36
N ALA A 76 -3.50 -11.22 -5.11
CA ALA A 76 -4.07 -12.00 -4.02
C ALA A 76 -5.51 -11.59 -3.72
N TRP A 77 -5.77 -10.28 -3.64
CA TRP A 77 -7.11 -9.74 -3.41
C TRP A 77 -8.10 -10.15 -4.52
N ARG A 78 -7.69 -10.09 -5.79
CA ARG A 78 -8.53 -10.53 -6.92
C ARG A 78 -8.87 -12.03 -6.85
N LYS A 79 -7.89 -12.86 -6.45
CA LYS A 79 -8.12 -14.30 -6.27
C LYS A 79 -9.11 -14.57 -5.14
N ASP A 80 -9.00 -13.84 -4.03
CA ASP A 80 -9.89 -13.99 -2.88
C ASP A 80 -11.30 -13.46 -3.17
N THR A 81 -11.42 -12.33 -3.84
CA THR A 81 -12.71 -11.76 -4.27
C THR A 81 -13.43 -12.70 -5.25
N ASN A 82 -12.71 -13.38 -6.14
CA ASN A 82 -13.30 -14.40 -7.00
C ASN A 82 -13.74 -15.65 -6.23
N ARG A 83 -13.04 -16.01 -5.13
CA ARG A 83 -13.50 -17.07 -4.21
C ARG A 83 -14.69 -16.64 -3.38
N SER A 84 -14.72 -15.42 -2.87
CA SER A 84 -15.78 -14.88 -2.02
C SER A 84 -17.09 -14.70 -2.78
N LYS A 85 -17.06 -14.43 -4.09
CA LYS A 85 -18.27 -14.48 -4.94
C LYS A 85 -18.91 -15.87 -5.02
N VAL A 86 -18.15 -16.92 -4.69
CA VAL A 86 -18.63 -18.32 -4.61
C VAL A 86 -19.05 -18.69 -3.18
N MET A 87 -18.56 -17.96 -2.16
CA MET A 87 -18.86 -18.18 -0.73
C MET A 87 -19.31 -16.89 -0.05
N GLU A 88 -20.44 -16.32 -0.49
CA GLU A 88 -21.16 -15.37 0.33
C GLU A 88 -21.74 -16.09 1.56
N ARG A 89 -21.01 -16.09 2.64
CA ARG A 89 -21.49 -16.12 4.04
C ARG A 89 -20.34 -16.24 5.02
N HIS A 90 -20.29 -15.26 5.96
CA HIS A 90 -19.50 -15.21 7.20
C HIS A 90 -18.06 -14.74 7.10
N GLY A 91 -17.82 -13.65 7.77
CA GLY A 91 -16.52 -13.30 8.27
C GLY A 91 -16.33 -11.82 8.52
N GLU A 92 -16.64 -11.35 9.71
CA GLU A 92 -16.09 -10.13 10.27
C GLU A 92 -14.58 -10.18 10.10
N THR A 93 -14.03 -9.27 9.30
CA THR A 93 -12.57 -9.13 9.20
C THR A 93 -12.09 -8.50 10.50
N ARG A 94 -11.67 -9.37 11.42
CA ARG A 94 -11.07 -8.99 12.69
C ARG A 94 -9.87 -8.10 12.41
N ALA A 95 -9.94 -6.83 12.81
CA ALA A 95 -8.83 -5.91 12.76
C ALA A 95 -7.66 -6.46 13.61
N PRO A 96 -6.46 -6.66 13.03
CA PRO A 96 -5.31 -7.12 13.79
C PRO A 96 -4.87 -6.03 14.77
N ALA A 97 -4.51 -6.42 15.99
CA ALA A 97 -3.94 -5.53 16.98
C ALA A 97 -2.63 -4.90 16.48
N GLY A 98 -2.56 -3.55 16.42
CA GLY A 98 -1.32 -2.87 16.15
C GLY A 98 -1.34 -1.43 15.61
N PRO A 99 -2.33 -0.93 14.84
CA PRO A 99 -2.42 0.50 14.54
C PRO A 99 -3.10 1.27 15.69
N THR A 100 -2.74 2.54 15.86
CA THR A 100 -3.47 3.46 16.73
C THR A 100 -4.94 3.59 16.27
N GLU A 101 -5.86 3.90 17.18
CA GLU A 101 -7.31 4.04 16.89
C GLU A 101 -7.55 4.98 15.70
N ASP A 102 -6.80 6.08 15.59
CA ASP A 102 -6.88 7.02 14.47
C ASP A 102 -6.51 6.36 13.13
N ARG A 103 -5.50 5.49 13.10
CA ARG A 103 -5.13 4.76 11.88
C ARG A 103 -6.18 3.75 11.46
N VAL A 104 -6.80 3.08 12.40
CA VAL A 104 -7.92 2.16 12.14
C VAL A 104 -9.09 2.93 11.53
N ALA A 105 -9.41 4.10 12.08
CA ALA A 105 -10.47 4.97 11.57
C ALA A 105 -10.20 5.44 10.14
N VAL A 106 -8.97 5.88 9.84
CA VAL A 106 -8.56 6.32 8.49
C VAL A 106 -8.62 5.15 7.50
N VAL A 107 -8.12 3.98 7.85
CA VAL A 107 -8.18 2.81 6.98
C VAL A 107 -9.62 2.37 6.75
N ALA A 108 -10.48 2.38 7.78
CA ALA A 108 -11.90 2.09 7.64
C ALA A 108 -12.58 3.08 6.69
N ALA A 109 -12.28 4.37 6.80
CA ALA A 109 -12.79 5.40 5.89
C ALA A 109 -12.28 5.18 4.45
N LEU A 110 -11.00 4.87 4.28
CA LEU A 110 -10.43 4.55 2.96
C LEU A 110 -11.09 3.32 2.31
N ARG A 111 -11.48 2.31 3.09
CA ARG A 111 -12.14 1.10 2.58
C ARG A 111 -13.51 1.38 1.97
N THR A 112 -14.19 2.45 2.34
CA THR A 112 -15.47 2.84 1.74
C THR A 112 -15.32 3.45 0.36
N LEU A 113 -14.10 3.86 -0.01
CA LEU A 113 -13.79 4.43 -1.32
C LEU A 113 -13.61 3.33 -2.37
N GLY A 114 -13.91 3.65 -3.61
CA GLY A 114 -13.57 2.76 -4.73
C GLY A 114 -12.07 2.47 -4.78
N PRO A 115 -11.64 1.26 -5.21
CA PRO A 115 -10.25 0.81 -5.12
C PRO A 115 -9.26 1.74 -5.79
N ASP A 116 -9.57 2.30 -6.95
CA ASP A 116 -8.70 3.23 -7.66
C ASP A 116 -8.50 4.57 -6.95
N VAL A 117 -9.57 5.09 -6.34
CA VAL A 117 -9.54 6.34 -5.57
C VAL A 117 -8.72 6.14 -4.30
N ARG A 118 -8.98 5.06 -3.57
CA ARG A 118 -8.29 4.67 -2.35
C ARG A 118 -6.78 4.52 -2.59
N GLU A 119 -6.40 3.79 -3.65
CA GLU A 119 -5.01 3.62 -4.01
C GLU A 119 -4.32 4.94 -4.34
N THR A 120 -4.99 5.80 -5.13
CA THR A 120 -4.45 7.10 -5.48
C THR A 120 -4.20 7.97 -4.24
N LEU A 121 -5.13 7.97 -3.29
CA LEU A 121 -4.97 8.68 -2.01
C LEU A 121 -3.83 8.08 -1.17
N ALA A 122 -3.75 6.76 -1.09
CA ALA A 122 -2.69 6.08 -0.34
C ALA A 122 -1.30 6.40 -0.91
N LEU A 123 -1.13 6.36 -2.23
CA LEU A 123 0.13 6.73 -2.88
C LEU A 123 0.50 8.20 -2.63
N HIS A 124 -0.46 9.10 -2.70
CA HIS A 124 -0.20 10.52 -2.51
C HIS A 124 0.13 10.87 -1.06
N TYR A 125 -0.68 10.42 -0.10
CA TYR A 125 -0.58 10.86 1.30
C TYR A 125 0.33 9.99 2.19
N LEU A 126 0.54 8.73 1.86
CA LEU A 126 1.38 7.84 2.68
C LEU A 126 2.80 7.69 2.14
N THR A 127 3.03 8.02 0.89
CA THR A 127 4.35 7.93 0.26
C THR A 127 4.81 9.23 -0.37
N ASP A 128 4.09 10.32 -0.16
CA ASP A 128 4.39 11.67 -0.64
C ASP A 128 4.63 11.74 -2.17
N MET A 129 4.01 10.84 -2.92
CA MET A 129 4.15 10.83 -4.38
C MET A 129 3.40 11.98 -5.02
N SER A 130 4.03 12.65 -5.96
CA SER A 130 3.40 13.64 -6.84
C SER A 130 2.42 12.99 -7.81
N VAL A 131 1.54 13.80 -8.40
CA VAL A 131 0.60 13.34 -9.43
C VAL A 131 1.32 12.69 -10.60
N GLU A 132 2.46 13.26 -11.01
CA GLU A 132 3.28 12.78 -12.11
C GLU A 132 3.93 11.43 -11.79
N GLU A 133 4.41 11.24 -10.57
CA GLU A 133 4.98 9.97 -10.10
C GLU A 133 3.91 8.89 -10.03
N ILE A 134 2.73 9.19 -9.48
CA ILE A 134 1.60 8.25 -9.44
C ILE A 134 1.19 7.87 -10.87
N SER A 135 1.11 8.86 -11.77
CA SER A 135 0.78 8.62 -13.18
C SER A 135 1.76 7.65 -13.83
N ARG A 136 3.06 7.85 -13.66
CA ARG A 136 4.09 6.94 -14.18
C ARG A 136 4.00 5.55 -13.56
N GLN A 137 3.82 5.46 -12.24
CA GLN A 137 3.78 4.19 -11.53
C GLN A 137 2.53 3.36 -11.85
N THR A 138 1.38 3.99 -12.03
CA THR A 138 0.10 3.32 -12.26
C THR A 138 -0.32 3.22 -13.72
N GLY A 139 0.34 3.95 -14.62
CA GLY A 139 -0.07 4.07 -16.01
C GLY A 139 -1.37 4.87 -16.21
N THR A 140 -1.80 5.60 -15.18
CA THR A 140 -3.05 6.38 -15.20
C THR A 140 -2.77 7.84 -15.58
N PRO A 141 -3.52 8.46 -16.51
CA PRO A 141 -3.28 9.85 -16.90
C PRO A 141 -3.31 10.83 -15.72
N PRO A 142 -2.45 11.88 -15.70
CA PRO A 142 -2.38 12.85 -14.61
C PRO A 142 -3.72 13.52 -14.28
N GLY A 143 -4.53 13.82 -15.29
CA GLY A 143 -5.86 14.40 -15.12
C GLY A 143 -6.81 13.48 -14.35
N THR A 144 -6.73 12.17 -14.60
CA THR A 144 -7.50 11.15 -13.86
C THR A 144 -7.03 11.04 -12.42
N ILE A 145 -5.69 11.10 -12.18
CA ILE A 145 -5.13 11.12 -10.82
C ILE A 145 -5.64 12.33 -10.04
N LYS A 146 -5.59 13.54 -10.63
CA LYS A 146 -6.13 14.77 -10.00
C LYS A 146 -7.61 14.64 -9.66
N ALA A 147 -8.41 14.09 -10.57
CA ALA A 147 -9.84 13.87 -10.36
C ALA A 147 -10.10 12.85 -9.24
N ARG A 148 -9.31 11.76 -9.16
CA ARG A 148 -9.38 10.78 -8.07
C ARG A 148 -9.03 11.39 -6.72
N LEU A 149 -7.95 12.18 -6.63
CA LEU A 149 -7.57 12.90 -5.42
C LEU A 149 -8.66 13.87 -4.97
N HIS A 150 -9.24 14.63 -5.87
CA HIS A 150 -10.32 15.58 -5.56
C HIS A 150 -11.55 14.86 -5.01
N ARG A 151 -12.06 13.86 -5.71
CA ARG A 151 -13.23 13.07 -5.29
C ARG A 151 -12.98 12.34 -3.98
N GLY A 152 -11.82 11.72 -3.83
CA GLY A 152 -11.48 10.97 -2.63
C GLY A 152 -11.39 11.84 -1.39
N ARG A 153 -10.80 13.03 -1.49
CA ARG A 153 -10.79 14.01 -0.39
C ARG A 153 -12.21 14.45 0.02
N ALA A 154 -13.06 14.74 -0.95
CA ALA A 154 -14.45 15.14 -0.67
C ALA A 154 -15.23 13.99 0.02
N GLN A 155 -15.05 12.76 -0.43
CA GLN A 155 -15.69 11.59 0.18
C GLN A 155 -15.18 11.33 1.60
N LEU A 156 -13.85 11.39 1.83
CA LEU A 156 -13.27 11.23 3.17
C LEU A 156 -13.74 12.31 4.13
N ALA A 157 -13.76 13.58 3.70
CA ALA A 157 -14.23 14.67 4.54
C ALA A 157 -15.67 14.44 5.01
N LYS A 158 -16.55 13.96 4.13
CA LYS A 158 -17.94 13.63 4.47
C LYS A 158 -18.02 12.48 5.48
N ILE A 159 -17.28 11.40 5.27
CA ILE A 159 -17.28 10.22 6.15
C ILE A 159 -16.79 10.58 7.56
N LEU A 160 -15.74 11.41 7.65
CA LEU A 160 -15.18 11.82 8.94
C LEU A 160 -16.12 12.78 9.67
N ALA A 161 -16.78 13.72 8.97
CA ALA A 161 -17.78 14.60 9.56
C ALA A 161 -19.00 13.82 10.08
N ASP A 162 -19.49 12.84 9.34
CA ASP A 162 -20.62 12.00 9.76
C ASP A 162 -20.27 11.16 11.00
N LYS A 163 -18.99 10.77 11.17
CA LYS A 163 -18.51 10.02 12.32
C LYS A 163 -18.42 10.90 13.59
N GLU A 164 -17.88 12.10 13.48
CA GLU A 164 -17.82 13.05 14.60
C GLU A 164 -19.22 13.42 15.11
N ALA A 165 -20.21 13.50 14.23
CA ALA A 165 -21.60 13.77 14.57
C ALA A 165 -22.32 12.60 15.29
N HIS A 166 -21.76 11.39 15.28
CA HIS A 166 -22.33 10.21 15.94
C HIS A 166 -21.64 9.85 17.27
N ASP A 167 -20.45 10.42 17.51
CA ASP A 167 -19.70 10.22 18.76
C ASP A 167 -20.01 11.30 19.84
N ASP A 168 -20.86 12.30 19.54
CA ASP A 168 -21.43 13.31 20.44
C ASP A 168 -22.86 12.89 20.87
#